data_ac0d55d2d03d07d00d9e56732ff3da53
#
_entry.id   ac0d55d2d03d07d00d9e56732ff3da53
#
_cell.length_a   1.000
_cell.length_b   1.000
_cell.length_c   1.000
_cell.angle_alpha   90.00
_cell.angle_beta   90.00
_cell.angle_gamma   90.00
#
_symmetry.space_group_name_H-M   'P 1'
#
loop_
_entity.id
_entity.type
_entity.pdbx_description
1 polymer ?
#
loop_
_entity_poly.entity_id
_entity_poly.type
_entity_poly.pdbx_seq_one_letter_code
_entity_poly.pdbx_strand_id
1 'polypeptide(L)'
;NVIRSREGVEMPPVTASGTELLEKLRNERRIELSFENQRYFDLRRWKIADEYENKNSIGIKIEKDENGNFKYTEITVLERNFLPQHYWLPIPRSEIIKSNYTLEQNPYYN
;
A
#
# COMPACT_ATOMS: atom_id res chain seq x y z
N ASN A 1 -9.80 15.95 -13.18
CA ASN A 1 -10.44 15.20 -14.30
C ASN A 1 -9.59 15.17 -15.61
N VAL A 2 -8.51 15.95 -15.72
CA VAL A 2 -7.69 16.00 -16.94
C VAL A 2 -7.14 14.61 -17.32
N ILE A 3 -6.65 13.84 -16.36
CA ILE A 3 -6.14 12.47 -16.60
C ILE A 3 -7.24 11.57 -17.15
N ARG A 4 -8.47 11.69 -16.61
CA ARG A 4 -9.61 10.85 -16.99
C ARG A 4 -10.17 11.17 -18.38
N SER A 5 -10.03 12.42 -18.83
CA SER A 5 -10.52 12.87 -20.13
C SER A 5 -9.49 12.76 -21.27
N ARG A 6 -8.30 12.21 -21.00
CA ARG A 6 -7.27 12.03 -22.03
C ARG A 6 -7.73 11.04 -23.09
N GLU A 7 -7.24 11.21 -24.32
CA GLU A 7 -7.52 10.33 -25.45
C GLU A 7 -7.19 8.87 -25.13
N GLY A 8 -8.10 7.97 -25.48
CA GLY A 8 -7.97 6.53 -25.20
C GLY A 8 -8.34 6.08 -23.79
N VAL A 9 -8.64 7.01 -22.87
CA VAL A 9 -9.11 6.70 -21.52
C VAL A 9 -10.59 7.05 -21.36
N GLU A 10 -10.99 8.27 -21.70
CA GLU A 10 -12.38 8.76 -21.77
C GLU A 10 -13.28 8.34 -20.58
N MET A 11 -12.73 8.34 -19.38
CA MET A 11 -13.46 7.97 -18.19
C MET A 11 -14.39 9.10 -17.71
N PRO A 12 -15.55 8.76 -17.13
CA PRO A 12 -16.49 9.77 -16.59
C PRO A 12 -15.79 10.69 -15.58
N PRO A 13 -16.12 11.99 -15.56
CA PRO A 13 -15.54 12.94 -14.61
C PRO A 13 -15.94 12.59 -13.16
N VAL A 14 -15.06 12.87 -12.22
CA VAL A 14 -15.34 12.78 -10.79
C VAL A 14 -16.01 14.10 -10.36
N THR A 15 -17.21 14.00 -9.78
CA THR A 15 -18.02 15.12 -9.28
C THR A 15 -18.06 15.18 -7.76
N ALA A 16 -17.43 14.23 -7.07
CA ALA A 16 -17.35 14.19 -5.61
C ALA A 16 -16.60 15.40 -5.03
N SER A 17 -16.83 15.69 -3.76
CA SER A 17 -16.19 16.77 -3.01
C SER A 17 -15.75 16.29 -1.61
N GLY A 18 -14.94 17.08 -0.90
CA GLY A 18 -14.51 16.78 0.46
C GLY A 18 -13.77 15.46 0.58
N THR A 19 -14.06 14.68 1.59
CA THR A 19 -13.41 13.41 1.91
C THR A 19 -13.57 12.38 0.80
N GLU A 20 -14.76 12.31 0.20
CA GLU A 20 -15.03 11.38 -0.91
C GLU A 20 -14.13 11.68 -2.13
N LEU A 21 -13.94 12.96 -2.45
CA LEU A 21 -13.01 13.35 -3.52
C LEU A 21 -11.58 12.92 -3.20
N LEU A 22 -11.15 13.08 -1.94
CA LEU A 22 -9.81 12.66 -1.50
C LEU A 22 -9.60 11.15 -1.68
N GLU A 23 -10.59 10.34 -1.30
CA GLU A 23 -10.52 8.88 -1.46
C GLU A 23 -10.46 8.47 -2.95
N LYS A 24 -11.27 9.08 -3.78
CA LYS A 24 -11.24 8.86 -5.24
C LYS A 24 -9.90 9.26 -5.85
N LEU A 25 -9.33 10.39 -5.42
CA LEU A 25 -8.02 10.85 -5.88
C LEU A 25 -6.90 9.90 -5.45
N ARG A 26 -6.92 9.41 -4.22
CA ARG A 26 -5.97 8.42 -3.73
C ARG A 26 -6.06 7.10 -4.50
N ASN A 27 -7.29 6.67 -4.82
CA ASN A 27 -7.50 5.47 -5.62
C ASN A 27 -7.04 5.64 -7.07
N GLU A 28 -7.35 6.78 -7.69
CA GLU A 28 -6.88 7.13 -9.04
C GLU A 28 -5.35 7.08 -9.10
N ARG A 29 -4.69 7.76 -8.15
CA ARG A 29 -3.23 7.74 -8.05
C ARG A 29 -2.66 6.33 -7.89
N ARG A 30 -3.32 5.48 -7.10
CA ARG A 30 -2.92 4.07 -6.93
C ARG A 30 -2.96 3.28 -8.24
N ILE A 31 -3.98 3.54 -9.07
CA ILE A 31 -4.18 2.85 -10.35
C ILE A 31 -3.20 3.38 -11.39
N GLU A 32 -3.13 4.69 -11.56
CA GLU A 32 -2.27 5.33 -12.57
C GLU A 32 -0.77 5.06 -12.35
N LEU A 33 -0.33 5.01 -11.10
CA LEU A 33 1.07 4.76 -10.74
C LEU A 33 1.31 3.31 -10.29
N SER A 34 0.50 2.37 -10.77
CA SER A 34 0.71 0.95 -10.51
C SER A 34 2.07 0.51 -11.05
N PHE A 35 2.80 -0.29 -10.24
CA PHE A 35 4.14 -0.80 -10.53
C PHE A 35 5.27 0.25 -10.58
N GLU A 36 5.00 1.51 -10.25
CA GLU A 36 6.01 2.58 -10.17
C GLU A 36 6.60 2.78 -8.77
N ASN A 37 6.36 1.85 -7.85
CA ASN A 37 6.81 1.89 -6.45
C ASN A 37 6.29 3.09 -5.62
N GLN A 38 5.32 3.87 -6.13
CA GLN A 38 4.81 5.06 -5.46
C GLN A 38 3.92 4.72 -4.24
N ARG A 39 3.19 3.59 -4.29
CA ARG A 39 2.23 3.19 -3.26
C ARG A 39 2.85 3.08 -1.87
N TYR A 40 4.07 2.54 -1.77
CA TYR A 40 4.80 2.42 -0.51
C TYR A 40 4.97 3.78 0.20
N PHE A 41 5.44 4.77 -0.56
CA PHE A 41 5.67 6.11 -0.03
C PHE A 41 4.35 6.86 0.25
N ASP A 42 3.36 6.70 -0.60
CA ASP A 42 2.06 7.33 -0.46
C ASP A 42 1.34 6.91 0.82
N LEU A 43 1.29 5.61 1.14
CA LEU A 43 0.66 5.10 2.36
C LEU A 43 1.33 5.66 3.62
N ARG A 44 2.66 5.78 3.62
CA ARG A 44 3.43 6.33 4.75
C ARG A 44 3.25 7.83 4.86
N ARG A 45 3.35 8.56 3.76
CA ARG A 45 3.18 10.01 3.72
C ARG A 45 1.77 10.43 4.15
N TRP A 46 0.75 9.66 3.79
CA TRP A 46 -0.64 9.93 4.17
C TRP A 46 -1.00 9.39 5.56
N LYS A 47 -0.09 8.69 6.23
CA LYS A 47 -0.32 8.09 7.55
C LYS A 47 -1.50 7.12 7.58
N ILE A 48 -1.63 6.28 6.55
CA ILE A 48 -2.69 5.27 6.40
C ILE A 48 -2.12 3.86 6.13
N ALA A 49 -0.83 3.67 6.30
CA ALA A 49 -0.19 2.38 6.02
C ALA A 49 -0.69 1.27 6.97
N ASP A 50 -0.92 1.60 8.24
CA ASP A 50 -1.50 0.67 9.22
C ASP A 50 -2.89 0.16 8.80
N GLU A 51 -3.72 1.00 8.18
CA GLU A 51 -5.04 0.61 7.69
C GLU A 51 -4.96 -0.38 6.52
N TYR A 52 -3.98 -0.19 5.62
CA TYR A 52 -3.87 -0.97 4.38
C TYR A 52 -2.90 -2.14 4.49
N GLU A 53 -1.81 -2.01 5.25
CA GLU A 53 -0.75 -3.02 5.31
C GLU A 53 -0.94 -4.03 6.45
N ASN A 54 -1.92 -3.84 7.35
CA ASN A 54 -2.35 -4.86 8.31
C ASN A 54 -3.40 -5.84 7.73
N LYS A 55 -3.88 -5.60 6.52
CA LYS A 55 -4.81 -6.52 5.87
C LYS A 55 -4.04 -7.72 5.31
N ASN A 56 -4.43 -8.91 5.72
CA ASN A 56 -3.87 -10.15 5.20
C ASN A 56 -4.03 -10.25 3.68
N SER A 57 -3.04 -10.82 3.01
CA SER A 57 -3.16 -11.14 1.59
C SER A 57 -4.01 -12.39 1.44
N ILE A 58 -5.11 -12.26 0.72
CA ILE A 58 -6.02 -13.36 0.40
C ILE A 58 -5.69 -13.87 -0.98
N GLY A 59 -5.60 -15.17 -1.11
CA GLY A 59 -5.47 -15.90 -2.36
C GLY A 59 -6.64 -16.86 -2.57
N ILE A 60 -6.70 -17.47 -3.74
CA ILE A 60 -7.70 -18.47 -4.07
C ILE A 60 -6.97 -19.80 -4.30
N LYS A 61 -7.30 -20.80 -3.47
CA LYS A 61 -6.93 -22.19 -3.71
C LYS A 61 -7.91 -22.80 -4.71
N ILE A 62 -7.39 -23.36 -5.79
CA ILE A 62 -8.19 -24.00 -6.83
C ILE A 62 -7.91 -25.49 -6.75
N GLU A 63 -8.95 -26.28 -6.50
CA GLU A 63 -8.90 -27.74 -6.44
C GLU A 63 -9.83 -28.33 -7.49
N LYS A 64 -9.35 -29.33 -8.22
CA LYS A 64 -10.17 -30.08 -9.18
C LYS A 64 -10.68 -31.34 -8.52
N ASP A 65 -12.00 -31.56 -8.56
CA ASP A 65 -12.60 -32.77 -8.03
C ASP A 65 -12.46 -33.95 -9.01
N GLU A 66 -12.85 -35.16 -8.57
CA GLU A 66 -12.80 -36.40 -9.38
C GLU A 66 -13.70 -36.35 -10.63
N ASN A 67 -14.72 -35.47 -10.61
CA ASN A 67 -15.66 -35.27 -11.71
C ASN A 67 -15.17 -34.19 -12.69
N GLY A 68 -14.02 -33.58 -12.41
CA GLY A 68 -13.44 -32.55 -13.25
C GLY A 68 -13.91 -31.10 -12.97
N ASN A 69 -14.74 -30.87 -11.93
CA ASN A 69 -15.18 -29.53 -11.54
C ASN A 69 -14.13 -28.83 -10.70
N PHE A 70 -14.08 -27.51 -10.80
CA PHE A 70 -13.16 -26.68 -10.01
C PHE A 70 -13.86 -26.11 -8.77
N LYS A 71 -13.24 -26.34 -7.61
CA LYS A 71 -13.63 -25.72 -6.33
C LYS A 71 -12.65 -24.58 -6.02
N TYR A 72 -13.21 -23.42 -5.72
CA TYR A 72 -12.45 -22.21 -5.36
C TYR A 72 -12.64 -21.95 -3.86
N THR A 73 -11.54 -21.83 -3.12
CA THR A 73 -11.57 -21.58 -1.68
C THR A 73 -10.64 -20.41 -1.37
N GLU A 74 -11.14 -19.39 -0.68
CA GLU A 74 -10.30 -18.30 -0.19
C GLU A 74 -9.38 -18.81 0.93
N ILE A 75 -8.11 -18.46 0.83
CA ILE A 75 -7.08 -18.76 1.84
C ILE A 75 -6.26 -17.52 2.16
N THR A 76 -5.82 -17.41 3.40
CA THR A 76 -4.80 -16.42 3.76
C THR A 76 -3.43 -16.90 3.26
N VAL A 77 -2.84 -16.17 2.32
CA VAL A 77 -1.52 -16.46 1.74
C VAL A 77 -0.41 -15.86 2.59
N LEU A 78 -0.63 -14.66 3.11
CA LEU A 78 0.34 -13.94 3.92
C LEU A 78 -0.37 -13.14 5.00
N GLU A 79 0.00 -13.38 6.23
CA GLU A 79 -0.35 -12.53 7.36
C GLU A 79 0.58 -11.32 7.38
N ARG A 80 -0.01 -10.14 7.48
CA ARG A 80 0.74 -8.88 7.51
C ARG A 80 0.62 -8.25 8.88
N ASN A 81 1.72 -7.67 9.34
CA ASN A 81 1.76 -6.93 10.60
C ASN A 81 2.53 -5.62 10.39
N PHE A 82 1.80 -4.52 10.34
CA PHE A 82 2.38 -3.19 10.24
C PHE A 82 2.42 -2.56 11.63
N LEU A 83 3.61 -2.29 12.13
CA LEU A 83 3.84 -1.67 13.43
C LEU A 83 4.14 -0.18 13.26
N PRO A 84 3.97 0.65 14.32
CA PRO A 84 4.25 2.09 14.27
C PRO A 84 5.64 2.44 13.77
N GLN A 85 6.66 1.63 14.08
CA GLN A 85 8.02 1.83 13.59
C GLN A 85 8.13 1.74 12.06
N HIS A 86 7.25 0.99 11.39
CA HIS A 86 7.31 0.80 9.94
C HIS A 86 6.94 2.05 9.13
N TYR A 87 6.49 3.13 9.80
CA TYR A 87 6.38 4.44 9.16
C TYR A 87 7.74 5.07 8.85
N TRP A 88 8.81 4.62 9.53
CA TRP A 88 10.16 5.14 9.41
C TRP A 88 11.11 4.04 8.96
N LEU A 89 12.21 4.41 8.33
CA LEU A 89 13.32 3.50 8.13
C LEU A 89 14.31 3.67 9.30
N PRO A 90 14.92 2.59 9.82
CA PRO A 90 15.95 2.74 10.82
C PRO A 90 17.16 3.46 10.24
N ILE A 91 17.78 4.33 11.03
CA ILE A 91 19.07 4.92 10.67
C ILE A 91 20.12 3.82 10.80
N PRO A 92 20.95 3.57 9.77
CA PRO A 92 22.00 2.57 9.87
C PRO A 92 22.93 2.84 11.04
N ARG A 93 23.25 1.80 11.81
CA ARG A 93 24.11 1.94 13.00
C ARG A 93 25.47 2.56 12.68
N SER A 94 26.00 2.29 11.49
CA SER A 94 27.23 2.92 11.02
C SER A 94 27.17 4.43 10.94
N GLU A 95 26.03 5.00 10.58
CA GLU A 95 25.84 6.44 10.49
C GLU A 95 25.74 7.09 11.89
N ILE A 96 25.09 6.39 12.82
CA ILE A 96 25.03 6.82 14.22
C ILE A 96 26.43 6.85 14.83
N ILE A 97 27.25 5.84 14.58
CA ILE A 97 28.65 5.78 15.07
C ILE A 97 29.48 6.90 14.43
N LYS A 98 29.41 7.08 13.12
CA LYS A 98 30.14 8.15 12.40
C LYS A 98 29.79 9.56 12.91
N SER A 99 28.57 9.77 13.37
CA SER A 99 28.13 11.04 13.96
C SER A 99 28.60 11.24 15.41
N ASN A 100 29.45 10.35 15.95
CA ASN A 100 29.77 10.30 17.39
C ASN A 100 28.53 10.23 18.29
N TYR A 101 27.51 9.46 17.86
CA TYR A 101 26.23 9.32 18.59
C TYR A 101 25.44 10.61 18.75
N THR A 102 25.66 11.62 17.91
CA THR A 102 24.84 12.82 17.88
C THR A 102 23.52 12.62 17.13
N LEU A 103 23.45 11.59 16.26
CA LEU A 103 22.22 11.16 15.60
C LEU A 103 21.48 10.19 16.53
N GLU A 104 20.23 10.55 16.85
CA GLU A 104 19.32 9.65 17.56
C GLU A 104 18.61 8.74 16.57
N GLN A 105 18.35 7.50 16.99
CA GLN A 105 17.61 6.54 16.18
C GLN A 105 16.14 6.96 16.04
N ASN A 106 15.53 6.56 14.93
CA ASN A 106 14.10 6.76 14.74
C ASN A 106 13.29 6.01 15.82
N PRO A 107 12.10 6.52 16.19
CA PRO A 107 11.28 5.92 17.23
C PRO A 107 11.04 4.42 17.03
N TYR A 108 11.04 3.65 18.11
CA TYR A 108 10.77 2.19 18.15
C TYR A 108 11.86 1.28 17.57
N TYR A 109 13.05 1.79 17.24
CA TYR A 109 14.22 1.01 16.78
C TYR A 109 15.37 0.97 17.80
N ASN A 110 15.06 1.09 19.06
CA ASN A 110 16.05 1.06 20.15
C ASN A 110 16.60 -0.34 20.40
#